data_e1a78af58c0c4c8863fe08ff8d42da0e
#
_entry.id   e1a78af58c0c4c8863fe08ff8d42da0e
#
_cell.length_a   1.000
_cell.length_b   1.000
_cell.length_c   1.000
_cell.angle_alpha   90.00
_cell.angle_beta   90.00
_cell.angle_gamma   90.00
#
_symmetry.space_group_name_H-M   'P 1'
#
loop_
_entity.id
_entity.type
_entity.pdbx_description
1 polymer ?
#
loop_
_entity_poly.entity_id
_entity_poly.type
_entity_poly.pdbx_seq_one_letter_code
_entity_poly.pdbx_strand_id
1 'polypeptide(L)'
;MRKELERHEYTSSVQLTGSTEDNMPTTQTGIGVTVIGMLSSERSRIGHTQPDDCIVCVGKPRSGVEKYYSEFQTDVANIGTVKRLVREQFVHEILPVGSKGARYEAEQLCITSGLCFAPVDSPIDLQTSAGSSTAVLCSIRENDFERLRAVMTCPCCIIGFAQRKIDKETKECQ
;
A
#
# COMPACT_ATOMS: atom_id res chain seq x y z
N MET A 1 1.51 4.94 20.57
CA MET A 1 2.47 4.06 19.89
C MET A 1 2.78 2.77 20.66
N ARG A 2 3.31 2.81 21.92
CA ARG A 2 3.63 1.56 22.67
C ARG A 2 2.41 0.64 22.81
N LYS A 3 1.25 1.15 23.23
CA LYS A 3 0.00 0.38 23.33
C LYS A 3 -0.43 -0.26 22.00
N GLU A 4 -0.15 0.40 20.88
CA GLU A 4 -0.46 -0.16 19.55
C GLU A 4 0.48 -1.29 19.17
N LEU A 5 1.78 -1.16 19.50
CA LEU A 5 2.73 -2.26 19.33
C LEU A 5 2.36 -3.48 20.20
N GLU A 6 1.90 -3.24 21.43
CA GLU A 6 1.40 -4.29 22.33
C GLU A 6 0.18 -5.00 21.75
N ARG A 7 -0.80 -4.23 21.26
CA ARG A 7 -2.01 -4.77 20.62
C ARG A 7 -1.70 -5.67 19.42
N HIS A 8 -0.62 -5.37 18.72
CA HIS A 8 -0.20 -6.11 17.53
C HIS A 8 0.97 -7.08 17.75
N GLU A 9 1.34 -7.35 19.01
CA GLU A 9 2.37 -8.34 19.42
C GLU A 9 3.79 -8.01 18.94
N TYR A 10 4.12 -6.72 18.76
CA TYR A 10 5.46 -6.26 18.33
C TYR A 10 6.35 -5.77 19.46
N THR A 11 5.98 -5.94 20.72
CA THR A 11 6.66 -5.33 21.90
C THR A 11 8.08 -5.79 22.10
N SER A 12 8.41 -7.03 21.75
CA SER A 12 9.73 -7.61 22.01
C SER A 12 10.76 -7.31 20.93
N SER A 13 10.33 -6.83 19.76
CA SER A 13 11.18 -6.67 18.58
C SER A 13 11.39 -5.22 18.16
N VAL A 14 10.71 -4.26 18.80
CA VAL A 14 10.74 -2.85 18.40
C VAL A 14 11.30 -1.98 19.52
N GLN A 15 12.38 -1.26 19.22
CA GLN A 15 12.87 -0.18 20.07
C GLN A 15 12.17 1.13 19.69
N LEU A 16 11.62 1.83 20.67
CA LEU A 16 11.05 3.14 20.53
C LEU A 16 12.03 4.18 21.08
N THR A 17 12.37 5.14 20.25
CA THR A 17 13.07 6.36 20.66
C THR A 17 12.29 7.57 20.16
N GLY A 18 12.51 8.72 20.78
CA GLY A 18 11.87 9.94 20.37
C GLY A 18 12.46 11.14 21.09
N SER A 19 12.26 12.31 20.51
CA SER A 19 12.57 13.60 21.10
C SER A 19 11.38 14.53 20.93
N THR A 20 11.25 15.48 21.84
CA THR A 20 10.31 16.59 21.76
C THR A 20 11.08 17.87 21.62
N GLU A 21 10.55 18.83 20.86
CA GLU A 21 11.06 20.19 20.74
C GLU A 21 10.05 21.13 21.39
N ASP A 22 10.42 21.69 22.51
CA ASP A 22 9.56 22.58 23.32
C ASP A 22 9.97 24.05 23.21
N ASN A 23 11.02 24.36 22.45
CA ASN A 23 11.60 25.73 22.42
C ASN A 23 10.90 26.65 21.40
N MET A 24 10.02 26.09 20.56
CA MET A 24 9.29 26.87 19.56
C MET A 24 7.79 26.86 19.82
N PRO A 25 7.14 28.00 19.92
CA PRO A 25 5.69 28.03 20.02
C PRO A 25 5.06 27.53 18.72
N THR A 26 4.19 26.55 18.84
CA THR A 26 3.44 25.99 17.72
C THR A 26 1.95 26.16 17.93
N THR A 27 1.20 26.40 16.87
CA THR A 27 -0.27 26.45 16.91
C THR A 27 -0.91 25.08 16.84
N GLN A 28 -0.16 24.07 16.42
CA GLN A 28 -0.61 22.67 16.29
C GLN A 28 0.53 21.73 16.63
N THR A 29 0.18 20.56 17.18
CA THR A 29 1.16 19.50 17.43
C THR A 29 1.49 18.78 16.12
N GLY A 30 2.76 18.79 15.73
CA GLY A 30 3.30 17.99 14.64
C GLY A 30 3.98 16.72 15.17
N ILE A 31 3.71 15.57 14.55
CA ILE A 31 4.35 14.30 14.88
C ILE A 31 4.95 13.71 13.61
N GLY A 32 6.26 13.48 13.62
CA GLY A 32 6.95 12.71 12.60
C GLY A 32 7.25 11.30 13.13
N VAL A 33 7.06 10.28 12.32
CA VAL A 33 7.39 8.89 12.66
C VAL A 33 8.30 8.32 11.59
N THR A 34 9.46 7.80 12.00
CA THR A 34 10.37 7.06 11.14
C THR A 34 10.48 5.64 11.66
N VAL A 35 10.31 4.66 10.78
CA VAL A 35 10.48 3.25 11.10
C VAL A 35 11.71 2.73 10.35
N ILE A 36 12.64 2.13 11.08
CA ILE A 36 13.84 1.50 10.52
C ILE A 36 13.77 0.01 10.83
N GLY A 37 13.93 -0.81 9.79
CA GLY A 37 13.96 -2.26 9.93
C GLY A 37 15.08 -2.87 9.08
N MET A 38 15.53 -4.06 9.48
CA MET A 38 16.43 -4.88 8.69
C MET A 38 15.67 -6.08 8.15
N LEU A 39 15.77 -6.31 6.87
CA LEU A 39 15.12 -7.41 6.18
C LEU A 39 16.16 -8.15 5.33
N SER A 40 16.16 -9.49 5.37
CA SER A 40 16.96 -10.25 4.42
C SER A 40 16.36 -10.13 3.01
N SER A 41 17.21 -10.15 1.98
CA SER A 41 16.78 -10.06 0.58
C SER A 41 15.71 -11.10 0.21
N GLU A 42 15.81 -12.29 0.76
CA GLU A 42 14.86 -13.40 0.54
C GLU A 42 13.44 -13.13 1.07
N ARG A 43 13.32 -12.21 2.04
CA ARG A 43 12.03 -11.82 2.63
C ARG A 43 11.46 -10.54 2.06
N SER A 44 12.25 -9.82 1.25
CA SER A 44 11.77 -8.62 0.56
C SER A 44 10.74 -9.02 -0.48
N ARG A 45 9.67 -8.25 -0.56
CA ARG A 45 8.68 -8.34 -1.64
C ARG A 45 8.70 -7.12 -2.56
N ILE A 46 9.71 -6.27 -2.43
CA ILE A 46 9.86 -5.06 -3.26
C ILE A 46 10.39 -5.49 -4.63
N GLY A 47 9.71 -5.06 -5.70
CA GLY A 47 10.08 -5.41 -7.07
C GLY A 47 9.68 -6.82 -7.49
N HIS A 48 8.69 -7.41 -6.82
CA HIS A 48 8.20 -8.77 -7.10
C HIS A 48 6.92 -8.80 -7.94
N THR A 49 6.35 -7.66 -8.30
CA THR A 49 5.22 -7.57 -9.22
C THR A 49 5.62 -8.17 -10.57
N GLN A 50 4.77 -9.00 -11.12
CA GLN A 50 5.04 -9.73 -12.36
C GLN A 50 4.24 -9.14 -13.53
N PRO A 51 4.70 -9.33 -14.78
CA PRO A 51 3.90 -8.98 -15.94
C PRO A 51 2.52 -9.67 -15.87
N ASP A 52 1.48 -8.94 -16.24
CA ASP A 52 0.08 -9.36 -16.25
C ASP A 52 -0.55 -9.56 -14.85
N ASP A 53 0.16 -9.19 -13.78
CA ASP A 53 -0.47 -9.10 -12.46
C ASP A 53 -1.53 -8.02 -12.46
N CYS A 54 -2.67 -8.29 -11.83
CA CYS A 54 -3.62 -7.23 -11.49
C CYS A 54 -3.17 -6.49 -10.23
N ILE A 55 -3.31 -5.18 -10.25
CA ILE A 55 -3.09 -4.30 -9.12
C ILE A 55 -4.44 -4.11 -8.42
N VAL A 56 -4.50 -4.55 -7.18
CA VAL A 56 -5.71 -4.51 -6.37
C VAL A 56 -5.57 -3.46 -5.29
N CYS A 57 -6.55 -2.59 -5.18
CA CYS A 57 -6.71 -1.69 -4.04
C CYS A 57 -7.57 -2.38 -2.98
N VAL A 58 -7.00 -2.52 -1.78
CA VAL A 58 -7.61 -3.13 -0.61
C VAL A 58 -7.89 -2.02 0.40
N GLY A 59 -9.15 -1.82 0.75
CA GLY A 59 -9.64 -0.67 1.51
C GLY A 59 -9.99 0.53 0.62
N LYS A 60 -10.66 1.51 1.19
CA LYS A 60 -11.09 2.71 0.49
C LYS A 60 -10.12 3.87 0.75
N PRO A 61 -9.54 4.50 -0.29
CA PRO A 61 -8.77 5.72 -0.13
C PRO A 61 -9.64 6.81 0.49
N ARG A 62 -9.16 7.44 1.57
CA ARG A 62 -9.82 8.55 2.24
C ARG A 62 -8.79 9.59 2.67
N SER A 63 -9.09 10.85 2.44
CA SER A 63 -8.31 11.97 2.95
C SER A 63 -8.58 12.19 4.43
N GLY A 64 -7.55 12.43 5.22
CA GLY A 64 -7.66 12.70 6.66
C GLY A 64 -8.42 13.97 7.03
N VAL A 65 -8.74 14.83 6.04
CA VAL A 65 -9.49 16.08 6.25
C VAL A 65 -11.00 15.82 6.31
N GLU A 66 -11.49 14.72 5.75
CA GLU A 66 -12.93 14.53 5.51
C GLU A 66 -13.71 13.90 6.64
N LYS A 67 -13.13 13.34 7.62
CA LYS A 67 -13.72 12.87 8.90
C LYS A 67 -12.76 11.93 9.62
N TYR A 68 -12.78 11.96 10.94
CA TYR A 68 -12.15 10.96 11.79
C TYR A 68 -12.52 9.56 11.30
N TYR A 69 -11.56 8.86 10.69
CA TYR A 69 -11.73 7.44 10.44
C TYR A 69 -11.12 6.67 11.61
N SER A 70 -11.79 5.62 11.98
CA SER A 70 -11.34 4.67 12.99
C SER A 70 -10.78 3.44 12.30
N GLU A 71 -9.73 2.85 12.84
CA GLU A 71 -9.24 1.53 12.42
C GLU A 71 -10.31 0.42 12.49
N PHE A 72 -11.42 0.70 13.17
CA PHE A 72 -12.58 -0.21 13.27
C PHE A 72 -13.58 -0.07 12.12
N GLN A 73 -13.38 0.89 11.22
CA GLN A 73 -14.20 0.97 10.02
C GLN A 73 -13.92 -0.19 9.09
N THR A 74 -14.97 -0.83 8.62
CA THR A 74 -14.86 -2.05 7.80
C THR A 74 -14.36 -1.79 6.38
N ASP A 75 -14.37 -0.53 5.94
CA ASP A 75 -13.92 -0.13 4.60
C ASP A 75 -12.48 0.46 4.57
N VAL A 76 -11.80 0.48 5.71
CA VAL A 76 -10.44 1.01 5.85
C VAL A 76 -9.44 -0.14 6.04
N ALA A 77 -8.34 -0.09 5.29
CA ALA A 77 -7.21 -0.98 5.53
C ALA A 77 -6.51 -0.58 6.84
N ASN A 78 -6.07 -1.58 7.59
CA ASN A 78 -5.35 -1.41 8.84
C ASN A 78 -4.18 -2.41 8.94
N ILE A 79 -3.45 -2.41 10.06
CA ILE A 79 -2.33 -3.34 10.29
C ILE A 79 -2.77 -4.81 10.14
N GLY A 80 -3.99 -5.15 10.57
CA GLY A 80 -4.55 -6.49 10.40
C GLY A 80 -4.70 -6.88 8.94
N THR A 81 -5.11 -5.93 8.08
CA THR A 81 -5.17 -6.09 6.62
C THR A 81 -3.79 -6.41 6.04
N VAL A 82 -2.77 -5.61 6.41
CA VAL A 82 -1.39 -5.83 5.95
C VAL A 82 -0.85 -7.18 6.42
N LYS A 83 -1.07 -7.54 7.69
CA LYS A 83 -0.67 -8.85 8.22
C LYS A 83 -1.27 -10.02 7.45
N ARG A 84 -2.53 -9.91 7.02
CA ARG A 84 -3.18 -10.94 6.18
C ARG A 84 -2.53 -11.00 4.81
N LEU A 85 -2.38 -9.86 4.12
CA LEU A 85 -1.71 -9.79 2.81
C LEU A 85 -0.31 -10.40 2.83
N VAL A 86 0.49 -10.09 3.85
CA VAL A 86 1.86 -10.63 4.00
C VAL A 86 1.88 -12.16 4.17
N ARG A 87 0.86 -12.75 4.76
CA ARG A 87 0.76 -14.21 4.94
C ARG A 87 0.40 -14.96 3.66
N GLU A 88 -0.24 -14.27 2.71
CA GLU A 88 -0.66 -14.90 1.46
C GLU A 88 0.51 -15.03 0.48
N GLN A 89 0.83 -16.26 0.10
CA GLN A 89 1.94 -16.53 -0.83
C GLN A 89 1.65 -16.11 -2.26
N PHE A 90 0.38 -15.99 -2.62
CA PHE A 90 -0.05 -15.52 -3.94
C PHE A 90 -0.02 -13.99 -4.08
N VAL A 91 0.24 -13.26 -3.01
CA VAL A 91 0.47 -11.81 -3.04
C VAL A 91 1.94 -11.56 -3.32
N HIS A 92 2.24 -10.96 -4.46
CA HIS A 92 3.62 -10.75 -4.92
C HIS A 92 4.25 -9.53 -4.26
N GLU A 93 3.55 -8.40 -4.25
CA GLU A 93 4.04 -7.15 -3.67
C GLU A 93 2.93 -6.40 -2.95
N ILE A 94 3.28 -5.56 -1.99
CA ILE A 94 2.34 -4.79 -1.17
C ILE A 94 2.90 -3.38 -1.02
N LEU A 95 2.07 -2.36 -1.26
CA LEU A 95 2.45 -0.95 -1.11
C LEU A 95 1.29 -0.14 -0.49
N PRO A 96 1.48 0.51 0.66
CA PRO A 96 0.46 1.39 1.24
C PRO A 96 0.17 2.59 0.35
N VAL A 97 -1.09 3.02 0.30
CA VAL A 97 -1.48 4.21 -0.46
C VAL A 97 -1.25 5.45 0.39
N GLY A 98 -0.43 6.37 -0.13
CA GLY A 98 -0.08 7.63 0.51
C GLY A 98 -0.91 8.82 0.05
N SER A 99 -0.36 10.01 0.26
CA SER A 99 -1.03 11.30 -0.04
C SER A 99 -1.19 11.58 -1.54
N LYS A 100 -0.43 10.91 -2.40
CA LYS A 100 -0.51 11.06 -3.86
C LYS A 100 -1.57 10.18 -4.53
N GLY A 101 -2.28 9.36 -3.75
CA GLY A 101 -3.36 8.51 -4.23
C GLY A 101 -2.91 7.17 -4.81
N ALA A 102 -3.90 6.31 -5.10
CA ALA A 102 -3.67 4.94 -5.53
C ALA A 102 -2.97 4.83 -6.89
N ARG A 103 -3.22 5.77 -7.81
CA ARG A 103 -2.56 5.79 -9.13
C ARG A 103 -1.05 5.91 -9.00
N TYR A 104 -0.61 6.91 -8.24
CA TYR A 104 0.82 7.15 -8.05
C TYR A 104 1.52 5.93 -7.45
N GLU A 105 0.93 5.35 -6.41
CA GLU A 105 1.54 4.18 -5.75
C GLU A 105 1.51 2.93 -6.66
N ALA A 106 0.48 2.74 -7.48
CA ALA A 106 0.44 1.67 -8.47
C ALA A 106 1.53 1.84 -9.54
N GLU A 107 1.77 3.07 -10.00
CA GLU A 107 2.88 3.39 -10.89
C GLU A 107 4.23 3.07 -10.24
N GLN A 108 4.44 3.44 -8.96
CA GLN A 108 5.68 3.13 -8.24
C GLN A 108 5.87 1.61 -8.08
N LEU A 109 4.84 0.88 -7.71
CA LEU A 109 4.85 -0.57 -7.57
C LEU A 109 5.23 -1.27 -8.89
N CYS A 110 4.72 -0.79 -10.01
CA CYS A 110 5.11 -1.31 -11.33
C CYS A 110 6.56 -0.91 -11.70
N ILE A 111 6.96 0.34 -11.45
CA ILE A 111 8.29 0.86 -11.78
C ILE A 111 9.39 0.07 -11.05
N THR A 112 9.20 -0.26 -9.77
CA THR A 112 10.18 -1.04 -8.99
C THR A 112 10.42 -2.43 -9.56
N SER A 113 9.44 -2.96 -10.29
CA SER A 113 9.51 -4.25 -11.00
C SER A 113 9.88 -4.13 -12.48
N GLY A 114 10.25 -2.92 -12.96
CA GLY A 114 10.59 -2.67 -14.37
C GLY A 114 9.39 -2.68 -15.31
N LEU A 115 8.18 -2.53 -14.78
CA LEU A 115 6.91 -2.58 -15.51
C LEU A 115 6.26 -1.20 -15.62
N CYS A 116 5.13 -1.14 -16.34
CA CYS A 116 4.23 0.01 -16.43
C CYS A 116 2.88 -0.34 -15.83
N PHE A 117 2.24 0.63 -15.20
CA PHE A 117 0.86 0.50 -14.74
C PHE A 117 -0.12 0.87 -15.84
N ALA A 118 -1.04 -0.02 -16.17
CA ALA A 118 -2.15 0.20 -17.09
C ALA A 118 -3.45 0.26 -16.27
N PRO A 119 -4.03 1.45 -16.05
CA PRO A 119 -5.25 1.59 -15.27
C PRO A 119 -6.46 1.01 -16.02
N VAL A 120 -7.44 0.52 -15.25
CA VAL A 120 -8.77 0.17 -15.75
C VAL A 120 -9.83 1.05 -15.10
N ASP A 121 -11.02 1.04 -15.64
CA ASP A 121 -12.17 1.67 -14.97
C ASP A 121 -12.43 1.00 -13.63
N SER A 122 -12.55 1.80 -12.58
CA SER A 122 -12.67 1.30 -11.21
C SER A 122 -13.63 2.16 -10.39
N PRO A 123 -14.29 1.58 -9.37
CA PRO A 123 -15.27 2.30 -8.55
C PRO A 123 -14.64 3.32 -7.59
N ILE A 124 -13.31 3.42 -7.54
CA ILE A 124 -12.59 4.36 -6.67
C ILE A 124 -11.90 5.43 -7.52
N ASP A 125 -11.86 6.64 -7.00
CA ASP A 125 -11.02 7.69 -7.56
C ASP A 125 -9.55 7.42 -7.20
N LEU A 126 -8.74 7.14 -8.21
CA LEU A 126 -7.33 6.79 -8.08
C LEU A 126 -6.45 7.98 -7.65
N GLN A 127 -6.96 9.22 -7.75
CA GLN A 127 -6.25 10.43 -7.35
C GLN A 127 -6.50 10.80 -5.88
N THR A 128 -7.53 10.24 -5.27
CA THR A 128 -7.86 10.54 -3.87
C THR A 128 -6.70 10.16 -2.95
N SER A 129 -6.25 11.13 -2.16
CA SER A 129 -5.28 10.89 -1.09
C SER A 129 -5.82 9.85 -0.10
N ALA A 130 -5.01 8.88 0.26
CA ALA A 130 -5.32 7.97 1.36
C ALA A 130 -4.69 8.42 2.70
N GLY A 131 -4.08 9.60 2.74
CA GLY A 131 -3.52 10.25 3.94
C GLY A 131 -2.73 9.28 4.82
N SER A 132 -3.34 8.81 5.89
CA SER A 132 -2.71 7.90 6.85
C SER A 132 -2.75 6.42 6.43
N SER A 133 -2.76 6.12 5.12
CA SER A 133 -2.79 4.76 4.55
C SER A 133 -4.08 3.99 4.87
N THR A 134 -5.22 4.62 4.52
CA THR A 134 -6.54 3.99 4.63
C THR A 134 -6.78 2.90 3.59
N ALA A 135 -5.87 2.78 2.62
CA ALA A 135 -5.87 1.74 1.59
C ALA A 135 -4.46 1.22 1.34
N VAL A 136 -4.38 0.00 0.85
CA VAL A 136 -3.13 -0.69 0.51
C VAL A 136 -3.28 -1.30 -0.87
N LEU A 137 -2.26 -1.18 -1.71
CA LEU A 137 -2.19 -1.89 -2.98
C LEU A 137 -1.50 -3.23 -2.79
N CYS A 138 -1.92 -4.21 -3.58
CA CYS A 138 -1.15 -5.44 -3.77
C CYS A 138 -1.20 -5.90 -5.22
N SER A 139 -0.17 -6.61 -5.65
CA SER A 139 -0.12 -7.27 -6.95
C SER A 139 -0.34 -8.77 -6.79
N ILE A 140 -1.19 -9.33 -7.62
CA ILE A 140 -1.57 -10.76 -7.62
C ILE A 140 -1.87 -11.21 -9.05
N ARG A 141 -1.92 -12.52 -9.30
CA ARG A 141 -2.53 -13.06 -10.52
C ARG A 141 -4.04 -12.79 -10.51
N GLU A 142 -4.60 -12.47 -11.65
CA GLU A 142 -6.04 -12.19 -11.78
C GLU A 142 -6.91 -13.34 -11.25
N ASN A 143 -6.51 -14.58 -11.48
CA ASN A 143 -7.21 -15.77 -10.99
C ASN A 143 -7.25 -15.90 -9.46
N ASP A 144 -6.38 -15.20 -8.74
CA ASP A 144 -6.35 -15.17 -7.28
C ASP A 144 -7.23 -14.07 -6.68
N PHE A 145 -7.88 -13.23 -7.50
CA PHE A 145 -8.66 -12.09 -6.99
C PHE A 145 -9.82 -12.52 -6.09
N GLU A 146 -10.59 -13.53 -6.47
CA GLU A 146 -11.69 -14.03 -5.62
C GLU A 146 -11.17 -14.66 -4.33
N ARG A 147 -10.02 -15.30 -4.38
CA ARG A 147 -9.34 -15.82 -3.18
C ARG A 147 -8.91 -14.67 -2.26
N LEU A 148 -8.36 -13.59 -2.81
CA LEU A 148 -8.01 -12.40 -2.05
C LEU A 148 -9.26 -11.81 -1.37
N ARG A 149 -10.36 -11.63 -2.12
CA ARG A 149 -11.62 -11.10 -1.56
C ARG A 149 -12.16 -11.94 -0.40
N ALA A 150 -12.02 -13.26 -0.48
CA ALA A 150 -12.49 -14.17 0.57
C ALA A 150 -11.73 -14.03 1.89
N VAL A 151 -10.45 -13.61 1.85
CA VAL A 151 -9.62 -13.46 3.06
C VAL A 151 -9.57 -12.03 3.59
N MET A 152 -10.00 -11.03 2.81
CA MET A 152 -10.02 -9.63 3.25
C MET A 152 -11.35 -9.27 3.91
N THR A 153 -11.28 -8.38 4.89
CA THR A 153 -12.45 -7.85 5.61
C THR A 153 -12.91 -6.49 5.09
N CYS A 154 -12.08 -5.81 4.33
CA CYS A 154 -12.38 -4.53 3.69
C CYS A 154 -12.57 -4.71 2.18
N PRO A 155 -13.18 -3.74 1.49
CA PRO A 155 -13.41 -3.81 0.05
C PRO A 155 -12.13 -4.01 -0.73
N CYS A 156 -12.20 -4.81 -1.80
CA CYS A 156 -11.12 -5.01 -2.76
C CYS A 156 -11.61 -4.70 -4.17
N CYS A 157 -10.84 -3.95 -4.95
CA CYS A 157 -11.13 -3.72 -6.36
C CYS A 157 -9.85 -3.73 -7.19
N ILE A 158 -9.92 -4.31 -8.38
CA ILE A 158 -8.85 -4.21 -9.37
C ILE A 158 -8.87 -2.78 -9.90
N ILE A 159 -7.69 -2.13 -9.95
CA ILE A 159 -7.52 -0.76 -10.42
C ILE A 159 -6.68 -0.69 -11.71
N GLY A 160 -6.09 -1.78 -12.13
CA GLY A 160 -5.28 -1.87 -13.34
C GLY A 160 -4.40 -3.11 -13.35
N PHE A 161 -3.49 -3.14 -14.32
CA PHE A 161 -2.59 -4.26 -14.55
C PHE A 161 -1.15 -3.79 -14.70
N ALA A 162 -0.22 -4.64 -14.31
CA ALA A 162 1.21 -4.46 -14.54
C ALA A 162 1.56 -4.97 -15.94
N GLN A 163 2.07 -4.11 -16.79
CA GLN A 163 2.39 -4.44 -18.19
C GLN A 163 3.89 -4.27 -18.46
N ARG A 164 4.42 -5.04 -19.39
CA ARG A 164 5.77 -4.83 -19.89
C ARG A 164 5.87 -3.48 -20.59
N LYS A 165 6.99 -2.79 -20.43
CA LYS A 165 7.28 -1.59 -21.22
C LYS A 165 7.34 -1.99 -22.69
N ILE A 166 6.58 -1.31 -23.53
CA ILE A 166 6.71 -1.47 -24.97
C ILE A 166 7.91 -0.61 -25.38
N ASP A 167 9.00 -1.25 -25.77
CA ASP A 167 10.14 -0.56 -26.34
C ASP A 167 9.71 0.10 -27.65
N LYS A 168 9.73 1.45 -27.68
CA LYS A 168 9.36 2.23 -28.88
C LYS A 168 10.44 2.20 -29.99
N GLU A 169 11.40 1.30 -29.94
CA GLU A 169 12.53 1.26 -30.87
C GLU A 169 12.36 0.36 -32.10
N THR A 170 11.13 0.05 -32.53
CA THR A 170 10.95 -0.76 -33.75
C THR A 170 10.08 -0.10 -34.82
N LYS A 171 10.06 1.24 -34.89
CA LYS A 171 9.31 1.95 -35.97
C LYS A 171 10.15 3.03 -36.67
N GLU A 172 11.44 2.83 -36.85
CA GLU A 172 12.23 3.60 -37.82
C GLU A 172 13.15 2.67 -38.61
N CYS A 173 12.59 1.82 -39.46
CA CYS A 173 13.27 1.19 -40.59
C CYS A 173 12.23 0.43 -41.44
N GLN A 174 11.41 1.14 -42.20
CA GLN A 174 10.92 0.72 -43.52
C GLN A 174 10.47 1.93 -44.28
#